data_f759eb3bac0b50b7529f2e455855c0f1
#
_entry.id   f759eb3bac0b50b7529f2e455855c0f1
#
_cell.length_a   1.000
_cell.length_b   1.000
_cell.length_c   1.000
_cell.angle_alpha   90.00
_cell.angle_beta   90.00
_cell.angle_gamma   90.00
#
_symmetry.space_group_name_H-M   'P 1'
#
loop_
_entity.id
_entity.type
_entity.pdbx_description
1 polymer ?
#
loop_
_entity_poly.entity_id
_entity_poly.type
_entity_poly.pdbx_seq_one_letter_code
_entity_poly.pdbx_strand_id
1 'polypeptide(L)'
;MPEENLKPSEPHAKRLDPDNIKDMVSQLPEPVGYRLLVLPFTPKEKTKGGILFSQEQLDKARIATTCGYVLKMGDLAYQDKEKFNKPWCKIGDWVMFARYAGARLPIEGGEVRILNDDEVLGTIGDPESVLHYI
;
A
#
# COMPACT_ATOMS: atom_id res chain seq x y z
N MET A 1 -9.11 -16.85 24.54
CA MET A 1 -8.59 -16.63 24.37
C MET A 1 -8.04 -16.29 23.89
N PRO A 2 -7.93 -16.14 23.83
CA PRO A 2 -7.24 -15.77 23.37
C PRO A 2 -6.47 -15.15 23.39
N GLU A 3 -6.52 -14.69 23.58
CA GLU A 3 -5.88 -14.13 23.59
C GLU A 3 -5.08 -14.03 23.58
N GLU A 4 -5.37 -14.26 23.79
CA GLU A 4 -4.53 -14.35 23.60
C GLU A 4 -3.88 -14.41 22.90
N ASN A 5 -4.27 -14.47 22.55
CA ASN A 5 -3.69 -14.68 21.65
C ASN A 5 -2.97 -13.81 20.97
N LEU A 6 -3.18 -12.93 21.10
CA LEU A 6 -2.54 -12.10 20.53
C LEU A 6 -1.37 -11.96 21.18
N LYS A 7 -0.48 -12.40 20.78
CA LYS A 7 0.66 -12.27 21.28
C LYS A 7 1.16 -11.02 21.09
N PRO A 8 1.29 -10.28 22.00
CA PRO A 8 1.80 -8.97 21.84
C PRO A 8 3.19 -9.01 21.32
N SER A 9 3.79 -10.08 21.42
CA SER A 9 5.15 -10.09 20.96
C SER A 9 5.23 -10.17 19.49
N GLU A 10 4.14 -10.30 18.82
CA GLU A 10 4.20 -10.38 17.44
C GLU A 10 3.56 -9.34 16.70
N PRO A 11 3.31 -8.24 17.26
CA PRO A 11 2.61 -7.24 16.56
C PRO A 11 3.30 -6.77 15.33
N HIS A 12 4.57 -6.69 15.39
CA HIS A 12 5.23 -6.16 14.25
C HIS A 12 5.71 -7.22 13.38
N ALA A 13 5.39 -8.38 13.65
CA ALA A 13 5.86 -9.43 12.86
C ALA A 13 5.15 -9.54 11.58
N LYS A 14 3.99 -8.97 11.48
CA LYS A 14 3.25 -9.14 10.32
C LYS A 14 2.85 -7.90 9.68
N ARG A 15 3.76 -7.19 9.16
CA ARG A 15 3.40 -6.07 8.34
C ARG A 15 2.70 -6.66 7.14
N LEU A 16 1.76 -5.96 6.60
CA LEU A 16 1.08 -6.42 5.42
C LEU A 16 1.94 -6.16 4.19
N ASP A 17 2.04 -7.14 3.34
CA ASP A 17 2.79 -6.99 2.10
C ASP A 17 2.06 -7.78 1.02
N PRO A 18 2.50 -7.68 -0.23
CA PRO A 18 1.77 -8.36 -1.29
C PRO A 18 1.69 -9.87 -1.12
N ASP A 19 2.64 -10.45 -0.44
CA ASP A 19 2.60 -11.89 -0.27
C ASP A 19 1.60 -12.32 0.77
N ASN A 20 1.56 -11.65 1.90
CA ASN A 20 0.68 -12.12 2.96
C ASN A 20 -0.74 -11.60 2.85
N ILE A 21 -0.96 -10.56 2.06
CA ILE A 21 -2.31 -10.07 1.93
C ILE A 21 -3.14 -10.92 0.99
N LYS A 22 -2.49 -11.78 0.20
CA LYS A 22 -3.21 -12.60 -0.73
C LYS A 22 -4.34 -13.35 -0.11
N ASP A 23 -4.18 -13.82 1.10
CA ASP A 23 -5.20 -14.63 1.71
C ASP A 23 -6.45 -13.87 2.08
N MET A 24 -6.37 -12.57 2.15
CA MET A 24 -7.54 -11.81 2.53
C MET A 24 -8.04 -10.91 1.41
N VAL A 25 -7.43 -10.97 0.24
CA VAL A 25 -7.85 -10.08 -0.84
C VAL A 25 -9.32 -10.28 -1.19
N SER A 26 -9.79 -11.51 -1.17
CA SER A 26 -11.16 -11.74 -1.54
C SER A 26 -12.15 -11.14 -0.57
N GLN A 27 -11.70 -10.79 0.63
CA GLN A 27 -12.57 -10.21 1.62
C GLN A 27 -12.46 -8.70 1.64
N LEU A 28 -11.56 -8.13 0.88
CA LEU A 28 -11.38 -6.70 0.85
C LEU A 28 -12.40 -6.06 -0.07
N PRO A 29 -12.62 -4.76 0.07
CA PRO A 29 -13.61 -4.11 -0.76
C PRO A 29 -13.31 -4.23 -2.24
N GLU A 30 -14.35 -4.18 -3.04
CA GLU A 30 -14.18 -4.16 -4.49
C GLU A 30 -14.27 -2.70 -4.92
N PRO A 31 -13.27 -2.13 -5.52
CA PRO A 31 -13.38 -0.76 -5.99
C PRO A 31 -14.40 -0.71 -7.11
N VAL A 32 -15.20 0.33 -7.13
CA VAL A 32 -16.21 0.44 -8.16
C VAL A 32 -15.83 1.50 -9.16
N GLY A 33 -16.28 1.32 -10.39
CA GLY A 33 -16.09 2.31 -11.43
C GLY A 33 -14.62 2.46 -11.77
N TYR A 34 -14.12 3.67 -11.70
CA TYR A 34 -12.76 3.93 -12.12
C TYR A 34 -11.77 3.97 -10.95
N ARG A 35 -12.08 3.31 -9.87
CA ARG A 35 -11.21 3.34 -8.70
C ARG A 35 -10.31 2.14 -8.58
N LEU A 36 -9.29 2.30 -7.77
CA LEU A 36 -8.31 1.24 -7.52
C LEU A 36 -8.23 1.00 -6.04
N LEU A 37 -7.93 -0.24 -5.66
CA LEU A 37 -7.67 -0.57 -4.26
C LEU A 37 -6.19 -0.85 -4.13
N VAL A 38 -5.51 -0.13 -3.25
CA VAL A 38 -4.08 -0.30 -3.09
C VAL A 38 -3.72 -0.60 -1.63
N LEU A 39 -2.64 -1.33 -1.45
CA LEU A 39 -2.10 -1.62 -0.13
C LEU A 39 -0.90 -0.71 0.06
N PRO A 40 -0.96 0.25 0.98
CA PRO A 40 0.20 1.12 1.18
C PRO A 40 1.41 0.33 1.63
N PHE A 41 2.56 0.79 1.18
CA PHE A 41 3.81 0.10 1.48
C PHE A 41 4.22 0.37 2.92
N THR A 42 4.65 -0.66 3.61
CA THR A 42 5.18 -0.54 4.94
C THR A 42 6.62 -1.05 4.91
N PRO A 43 7.59 -0.24 5.25
CA PRO A 43 8.97 -0.69 5.18
C PRO A 43 9.25 -1.76 6.21
N LYS A 44 10.23 -2.56 5.92
CA LYS A 44 10.64 -3.56 6.85
C LYS A 44 11.25 -2.92 8.04
N GLU A 45 10.98 -3.50 9.22
CA GLU A 45 11.56 -2.96 10.37
C GLU A 45 12.90 -3.47 10.55
N LYS A 46 13.84 -2.66 10.71
CA LYS A 46 15.13 -3.07 10.87
C LYS A 46 15.74 -2.85 12.13
N THR A 47 15.10 -2.45 13.09
CA THR A 47 15.73 -2.07 14.27
C THR A 47 16.08 -3.23 15.05
N LYS A 48 17.20 -3.44 15.41
CA LYS A 48 17.54 -4.38 16.26
C LYS A 48 17.58 -3.78 17.53
N GLY A 49 16.75 -3.85 18.34
CA GLY A 49 16.70 -3.23 19.60
C GLY A 49 16.59 -1.83 19.44
N GLY A 50 16.57 -1.42 18.32
CA GLY A 50 16.57 -0.11 18.13
C GLY A 50 15.35 0.45 18.19
N ILE A 51 15.06 1.14 18.83
CA ILE A 51 13.94 1.71 18.95
C ILE A 51 13.78 2.96 18.42
N LEU A 52 14.74 3.77 18.43
CA LEU A 52 14.61 5.10 18.00
C LEU A 52 14.62 5.22 16.56
N PHE A 53 13.78 6.05 16.01
CA PHE A 53 13.77 6.30 14.59
C PHE A 53 14.60 7.51 14.32
N SER A 54 15.59 7.37 13.48
CA SER A 54 16.41 8.49 13.03
C SER A 54 15.57 9.34 12.09
N GLN A 55 16.09 10.49 11.75
CA GLN A 55 15.42 11.33 10.80
C GLN A 55 15.30 10.61 9.46
N GLU A 56 16.31 9.86 9.13
CA GLU A 56 16.30 9.09 7.92
C GLU A 56 15.16 8.09 7.93
N GLN A 57 14.92 7.43 9.03
CA GLN A 57 13.86 6.46 9.10
C GLN A 57 12.50 7.13 9.03
N LEU A 58 12.39 8.31 9.61
CA LEU A 58 11.14 9.03 9.50
C LEU A 58 10.87 9.47 8.08
N ASP A 59 11.93 9.85 7.36
CA ASP A 59 11.76 10.24 5.98
C ASP A 59 11.36 9.04 5.13
N LYS A 60 11.93 7.88 5.41
CA LYS A 60 11.55 6.69 4.68
C LYS A 60 10.11 6.32 4.95
N ALA A 61 9.67 6.47 6.17
CA ALA A 61 8.29 6.19 6.49
C ALA A 61 7.36 7.16 5.77
N ARG A 62 7.78 8.40 5.65
CA ARG A 62 6.98 9.38 4.98
C ARG A 62 6.84 9.05 3.51
N ILE A 63 7.92 8.60 2.88
CA ILE A 63 7.87 8.18 1.50
C ILE A 63 7.03 6.94 1.36
N ALA A 64 7.16 6.03 2.29
CA ALA A 64 6.42 4.78 2.22
C ALA A 64 4.92 5.01 2.22
N THR A 65 4.48 6.08 2.86
CA THR A 65 3.04 6.31 2.92
C THR A 65 2.49 6.83 1.61
N THR A 66 3.33 7.05 0.62
CA THR A 66 2.86 7.51 -0.67
C THR A 66 3.06 6.48 -1.77
N CYS A 67 3.36 5.25 -1.40
CA CYS A 67 3.49 4.16 -2.36
C CYS A 67 2.53 3.06 -1.98
N GLY A 68 2.01 2.37 -2.96
CA GLY A 68 1.10 1.27 -2.68
C GLY A 68 1.07 0.25 -3.79
N TYR A 69 0.70 -0.95 -3.43
CA TYR A 69 0.62 -2.07 -4.35
C TYR A 69 -0.82 -2.19 -4.83
N VAL A 70 -1.04 -2.26 -6.13
CA VAL A 70 -2.40 -2.29 -6.68
C VAL A 70 -2.96 -3.69 -6.50
N LEU A 71 -3.99 -3.81 -5.68
CA LEU A 71 -4.62 -5.09 -5.40
C LEU A 71 -5.80 -5.38 -6.32
N LYS A 72 -6.58 -4.36 -6.60
CA LYS A 72 -7.79 -4.53 -7.42
C LYS A 72 -8.04 -3.27 -8.20
N MET A 73 -8.74 -3.39 -9.30
CA MET A 73 -9.10 -2.25 -10.12
C MET A 73 -10.56 -2.37 -10.51
N GLY A 74 -11.26 -1.29 -10.46
CA GLY A 74 -12.64 -1.27 -10.95
C GLY A 74 -12.66 -1.43 -12.45
N ASP A 75 -13.78 -1.84 -12.97
CA ASP A 75 -13.90 -2.17 -14.38
C ASP A 75 -13.83 -0.96 -15.29
N LEU A 76 -13.99 0.24 -14.75
CA LEU A 76 -13.86 1.43 -15.59
C LEU A 76 -12.52 2.13 -15.40
N ALA A 77 -11.61 1.54 -14.62
CA ALA A 77 -10.31 2.15 -14.39
C ALA A 77 -9.56 2.27 -15.71
N TYR A 78 -9.13 3.47 -16.02
CA TYR A 78 -8.36 3.80 -17.21
C TYR A 78 -9.11 3.54 -18.52
N GLN A 79 -10.44 3.53 -18.45
CA GLN A 79 -11.22 3.29 -19.66
C GLN A 79 -11.66 4.58 -20.36
N ASP A 80 -11.46 5.73 -19.75
CA ASP A 80 -11.84 7.00 -20.36
C ASP A 80 -10.79 7.36 -21.40
N LYS A 81 -11.12 7.14 -22.66
CA LYS A 81 -10.15 7.33 -23.72
C LYS A 81 -9.76 8.79 -23.97
N GLU A 82 -10.54 9.71 -23.47
CA GLU A 82 -10.16 11.07 -23.63
C GLU A 82 -9.14 11.47 -22.60
N LYS A 83 -9.08 10.74 -21.49
CA LYS A 83 -8.16 11.06 -20.44
C LYS A 83 -6.94 10.15 -20.48
N PHE A 84 -7.11 8.92 -20.88
CA PHE A 84 -6.04 7.95 -20.83
C PHE A 84 -5.78 7.32 -22.20
N ASN A 85 -4.53 7.43 -22.65
CA ASN A 85 -4.14 6.78 -23.86
C ASN A 85 -4.02 5.30 -23.60
N LYS A 86 -3.60 4.94 -22.42
CA LYS A 86 -3.46 3.56 -22.03
C LYS A 86 -3.49 3.53 -20.52
N PRO A 87 -3.69 2.38 -19.91
CA PRO A 87 -3.69 2.32 -18.46
C PRO A 87 -2.37 2.78 -17.89
N TRP A 88 -2.42 3.53 -16.82
CA TRP A 88 -1.22 4.01 -16.17
C TRP A 88 -0.60 2.94 -15.27
N CYS A 89 -1.38 1.95 -14.87
CA CYS A 89 -0.87 0.86 -14.05
C CYS A 89 -1.81 -0.33 -14.16
N LYS A 90 -1.42 -1.43 -13.57
CA LYS A 90 -2.25 -2.62 -13.56
C LYS A 90 -2.12 -3.30 -12.20
N ILE A 91 -2.96 -4.28 -11.97
CA ILE A 91 -2.90 -5.06 -10.73
C ILE A 91 -1.51 -5.66 -10.63
N GLY A 92 -0.92 -5.53 -9.46
CA GLY A 92 0.43 -6.03 -9.24
C GLY A 92 1.51 -4.98 -9.38
N ASP A 93 1.15 -3.78 -9.80
CA ASP A 93 2.15 -2.72 -9.90
C ASP A 93 2.25 -1.97 -8.59
N TRP A 94 3.41 -1.40 -8.34
CA TRP A 94 3.57 -0.46 -7.24
C TRP A 94 3.40 0.93 -7.82
N VAL A 95 2.58 1.73 -7.17
CA VAL A 95 2.27 3.06 -7.66
C VAL A 95 2.53 4.10 -6.60
N MET A 96 2.65 5.34 -7.03
CA MET A 96 2.82 6.45 -6.13
C MET A 96 1.57 7.30 -6.17
N PHE A 97 1.23 7.89 -5.03
CA PHE A 97 0.06 8.75 -4.95
C PHE A 97 0.33 9.79 -3.88
N ALA A 98 -0.45 10.86 -3.87
CA ALA A 98 -0.26 11.91 -2.91
C ALA A 98 -0.62 11.39 -1.51
N ARG A 99 0.08 11.91 -0.53
CA ARG A 99 -0.09 11.44 0.83
C ARG A 99 -1.53 11.37 1.30
N TYR A 100 -2.32 12.33 0.93
CA TYR A 100 -3.70 12.36 1.40
C TYR A 100 -4.72 11.95 0.34
N ALA A 101 -4.26 11.32 -0.73
CA ALA A 101 -5.18 10.90 -1.77
C ALA A 101 -6.02 9.71 -1.31
N GLY A 102 -7.22 9.66 -1.77
CA GLY A 102 -8.06 8.50 -1.59
C GLY A 102 -8.67 8.38 -0.22
N ALA A 103 -9.43 7.34 -0.05
CA ALA A 103 -10.06 7.03 1.22
C ALA A 103 -9.31 5.89 1.87
N ARG A 104 -9.18 5.95 3.18
CA ARG A 104 -8.44 4.93 3.91
C ARG A 104 -9.41 4.02 4.60
N LEU A 105 -9.15 2.74 4.56
CA LEU A 105 -9.94 1.76 5.27
C LEU A 105 -9.04 0.95 6.18
N PRO A 106 -9.21 1.04 7.48
CA PRO A 106 -8.40 0.22 8.38
C PRO A 106 -8.78 -1.24 8.24
N ILE A 107 -7.80 -2.11 8.25
CA ILE A 107 -8.03 -3.54 8.25
C ILE A 107 -7.08 -4.12 9.28
N GLU A 108 -7.26 -5.39 9.55
CA GLU A 108 -6.41 -6.02 10.52
C GLU A 108 -4.98 -5.98 10.02
N GLY A 109 -4.10 -5.43 10.78
CA GLY A 109 -2.69 -5.36 10.40
C GLY A 109 -2.30 -4.13 9.65
N GLY A 110 -3.23 -3.26 9.31
CA GLY A 110 -2.86 -2.06 8.56
C GLY A 110 -4.05 -1.35 7.96
N GLU A 111 -3.90 -0.95 6.73
CA GLU A 111 -4.99 -0.27 6.05
C GLU A 111 -4.86 -0.49 4.54
N VAL A 112 -5.93 -0.29 3.84
CA VAL A 112 -5.90 -0.22 2.38
C VAL A 112 -6.46 1.13 2.00
N ARG A 113 -6.22 1.56 0.78
CA ARG A 113 -6.72 2.82 0.28
C ARG A 113 -7.44 2.62 -1.03
N ILE A 114 -8.45 3.42 -1.24
CA ILE A 114 -9.16 3.41 -2.51
C ILE A 114 -8.87 4.73 -3.18
N LEU A 115 -8.31 4.68 -4.37
CA LEU A 115 -7.92 5.85 -5.13
C LEU A 115 -8.72 5.94 -6.41
N ASN A 116 -8.88 7.13 -6.93
CA ASN A 116 -9.38 7.27 -8.30
C ASN A 116 -8.22 6.95 -9.23
N ASP A 117 -8.52 6.50 -10.44
CA ASP A 117 -7.48 6.11 -11.38
C ASP A 117 -6.54 7.27 -11.71
N ASP A 118 -7.03 8.49 -11.73
CA ASP A 118 -6.18 9.62 -12.07
C ASP A 118 -5.43 10.16 -10.86
N GLU A 119 -5.53 9.52 -9.71
CA GLU A 119 -4.75 9.94 -8.57
C GLU A 119 -3.39 9.24 -8.50
N VAL A 120 -3.12 8.35 -9.43
CA VAL A 120 -1.82 7.70 -9.50
C VAL A 120 -0.84 8.68 -10.11
N LEU A 121 0.24 8.97 -9.41
CA LEU A 121 1.23 9.91 -9.87
C LEU A 121 2.35 9.25 -10.66
N GLY A 122 2.57 7.99 -10.46
CA GLY A 122 3.62 7.29 -11.18
C GLY A 122 3.69 5.85 -10.72
N THR A 123 4.56 5.08 -11.35
CA THR A 123 4.80 3.70 -10.93
C THR A 123 6.25 3.60 -10.50
N ILE A 124 6.54 2.65 -9.62
CA ILE A 124 7.91 2.43 -9.23
C ILE A 124 8.14 0.94 -9.24
N GLY A 125 9.38 0.55 -9.20
CA GLY A 125 9.71 -0.85 -9.18
C GLY A 125 9.54 -1.37 -7.77
N ASP A 126 10.64 -1.63 -7.11
CA ASP A 126 10.58 -2.18 -5.77
C ASP A 126 10.74 -1.04 -4.76
N PRO A 127 9.71 -0.75 -3.97
CA PRO A 127 9.83 0.34 -3.00
C PRO A 127 10.96 0.15 -2.02
N GLU A 128 11.28 -1.10 -1.68
CA GLU A 128 12.38 -1.33 -0.77
C GLU A 128 13.69 -0.85 -1.38
N SER A 129 13.85 -1.07 -2.68
CA SER A 129 15.05 -0.61 -3.35
C SER A 129 15.15 0.89 -3.39
N VAL A 130 14.04 1.54 -3.63
CA VAL A 130 14.03 2.99 -3.67
C VAL A 130 14.39 3.55 -2.32
N LEU A 131 13.80 3.02 -1.26
CA LEU A 131 14.09 3.51 0.06
C LEU A 131 15.52 3.27 0.48
N HIS A 132 16.16 2.30 -0.15
CA HIS A 132 17.52 1.99 0.18
C HIS A 132 18.46 3.14 -0.14
N TYR A 133 18.11 3.96 -1.11
CA TYR A 133 18.94 5.08 -1.50
C TYR A 133 18.57 6.39 -0.82
N ILE A 134 17.63 6.37 0.04
CA ILE A 134 17.26 7.55 0.76
C ILE A 134 17.86 7.52 2.15
#